data_1333936b55f48f74bb9b9b7d41d80d68
#
_entry.id   1333936b55f48f74bb9b9b7d41d80d68
#
_cell.length_a   1.000
_cell.length_b   1.000
_cell.length_c   1.000
_cell.angle_alpha   90.00
_cell.angle_beta   90.00
_cell.angle_gamma   90.00
#
_symmetry.space_group_name_H-M   'P 1'
#
loop_
_entity.id
_entity.type
_entity.pdbx_description
1 polymer ?
#
loop_
_entity_poly.entity_id
_entity_poly.type
_entity_poly.pdbx_seq_one_letter_code
_entity_poly.pdbx_strand_id
1 'polypeptide(L)'
;MKTYFGTLLHRLSVSNKEQLIWFGTVVFIMITLAIIHHKWKSEDRKIRMWRMLCLLPLIIAVVHAFIYLRGFPLFVNGFFPLYVTALFVILPIPFAKRKIGYKVTAIITGLVTCVFGVYYLGMSPSYFNHSRESYTESFHSLVQDMDKHYVLKEWKEVDFTALEEKYMPMVREAEQEQDEEKFADVIMAFCCELHDGHIPVQTDDEDRLDCGSYTLSYKPREYGLAMVQLDNDNVIAICTTDDVHKLGIEDGTVITKWNGKDILQALVEDVPDLGMSVRANADRVAAMVLSGIGGDTIEIAFLDDSGIEQTATLSDLGEPLTQLEAFRAYRHFEKLGEEDEFQSLLDENFSTKMLDDKCGYLRVTCESSDNGLYDILVGYMTGNHAKAREMFREKLRDLKAQGMEYLVIDLRNNQGGYDEIANALCDLFTTDDLDHYAVGIRENGNYKCTAIHGIRGDGEFADLKVVALTNFGCLSAGDGASLYLSRLPDVTLAGLTDPYGCNQETGGVSVLSGGHVYVGFPVGLVLDGNGDPNIDTRADRISRNPVDERIPLDYDAAMKIFRDKEDYELEWAVQYLENSD
;
A
#
# COMPACT_ATOMS: atom_id res chain seq x y z
N MET A 1 4.17 2.14 26.32
CA MET A 1 4.23 3.56 26.71
C MET A 1 5.57 4.24 26.29
N LYS A 2 6.75 3.69 26.56
CA LYS A 2 8.03 4.25 26.06
C LYS A 2 8.12 4.30 24.53
N THR A 3 7.62 3.32 23.90
CA THR A 3 7.56 3.06 22.46
C THR A 3 6.71 4.10 21.72
N TYR A 4 5.47 4.28 22.18
CA TYR A 4 4.55 5.28 21.63
C TYR A 4 5.12 6.70 21.75
N PHE A 5 5.83 6.99 22.85
CA PHE A 5 6.47 8.29 23.04
C PHE A 5 7.63 8.51 22.07
N GLY A 6 8.38 7.46 21.74
CA GLY A 6 9.45 7.50 20.73
C GLY A 6 8.90 7.80 19.33
N THR A 7 7.86 7.09 18.90
CA THR A 7 7.18 7.32 17.63
C THR A 7 6.56 8.71 17.57
N LEU A 8 5.89 9.15 18.65
CA LEU A 8 5.34 10.50 18.73
C LEU A 8 6.42 11.59 18.59
N LEU A 9 7.56 11.44 19.27
CA LEU A 9 8.66 12.40 19.17
C LEU A 9 9.24 12.43 17.76
N HIS A 10 9.34 11.28 17.10
CA HIS A 10 9.80 11.24 15.72
C HIS A 10 8.80 11.95 14.80
N ARG A 11 7.52 11.62 14.88
CA ARG A 11 6.48 12.27 14.07
C ARG A 11 6.42 13.78 14.31
N LEU A 12 6.63 14.24 15.53
CA LEU A 12 6.80 15.66 15.83
C LEU A 12 8.03 16.27 15.14
N SER A 13 9.11 15.52 15.00
CA SER A 13 10.34 16.01 14.33
C SER A 13 10.18 16.13 12.80
N VAL A 14 9.32 15.31 12.19
CA VAL A 14 9.00 15.31 10.75
C VAL A 14 7.69 16.04 10.42
N SER A 15 6.94 16.46 11.43
CA SER A 15 5.68 17.20 11.25
C SER A 15 5.92 18.53 10.54
N ASN A 16 5.00 18.87 9.65
CA ASN A 16 4.98 20.17 8.96
C ASN A 16 5.02 21.32 9.96
N LYS A 17 5.83 22.34 9.66
CA LYS A 17 5.94 23.57 10.48
C LYS A 17 4.58 24.20 10.78
N GLU A 18 3.64 24.12 9.85
CA GLU A 18 2.27 24.65 10.01
C GLU A 18 1.50 23.89 11.09
N GLN A 19 1.57 22.55 11.09
CA GLN A 19 0.92 21.73 12.12
C GLN A 19 1.51 21.99 13.51
N LEU A 20 2.84 22.13 13.61
CA LEU A 20 3.52 22.47 14.86
C LEU A 20 3.15 23.87 15.36
N ILE A 21 3.05 24.87 14.46
CA ILE A 21 2.63 26.24 14.80
C ILE A 21 1.19 26.22 15.32
N TRP A 22 0.26 25.53 14.64
CA TRP A 22 -1.12 25.42 15.06
C TRP A 22 -1.24 24.75 16.43
N PHE A 23 -0.57 23.60 16.63
CA PHE A 23 -0.56 22.92 17.91
C PHE A 23 0.06 23.76 19.01
N GLY A 24 1.21 24.36 18.75
CA GLY A 24 1.89 25.25 19.68
C GLY A 24 1.03 26.45 20.06
N THR A 25 0.30 27.02 19.10
CA THR A 25 -0.62 28.12 19.32
C THR A 25 -1.78 27.71 20.22
N VAL A 26 -2.41 26.56 19.97
CA VAL A 26 -3.49 26.03 20.82
C VAL A 26 -3.00 25.78 22.25
N VAL A 27 -1.85 25.10 22.40
CA VAL A 27 -1.23 24.86 23.71
C VAL A 27 -0.89 26.17 24.43
N PHE A 28 -0.31 27.13 23.73
CA PHE A 28 0.02 28.46 24.29
C PHE A 28 -1.22 29.19 24.77
N ILE A 29 -2.29 29.19 23.99
CA ILE A 29 -3.58 29.80 24.36
C ILE A 29 -4.14 29.10 25.61
N MET A 30 -4.12 27.75 25.65
CA MET A 30 -4.61 26.99 26.81
C MET A 30 -3.82 27.30 28.09
N ILE A 31 -2.48 27.36 28.02
CA ILE A 31 -1.62 27.70 29.15
C ILE A 31 -1.90 29.14 29.61
N THR A 32 -1.96 30.10 28.68
CA THR A 32 -2.23 31.50 28.97
C THR A 32 -3.57 31.66 29.70
N LEU A 33 -4.58 30.97 29.24
CA LEU A 33 -5.92 31.01 29.82
C LEU A 33 -5.97 30.31 31.18
N ALA A 34 -5.19 29.24 31.38
CA ALA A 34 -5.04 28.63 32.70
C ALA A 34 -4.36 29.56 33.72
N ILE A 35 -3.33 30.31 33.29
CA ILE A 35 -2.66 31.33 34.11
C ILE A 35 -3.62 32.47 34.45
N ILE A 36 -4.37 32.98 33.49
CA ILE A 36 -5.38 34.03 33.71
C ILE A 36 -6.47 33.55 34.69
N HIS A 37 -6.94 32.30 34.49
CA HIS A 37 -7.89 31.69 35.42
C HIS A 37 -7.38 31.64 36.87
N HIS A 38 -6.11 31.24 37.05
CA HIS A 38 -5.50 31.18 38.37
C HIS A 38 -5.40 32.57 39.04
N LYS A 39 -5.10 33.61 38.22
CA LYS A 39 -4.96 34.99 38.73
C LYS A 39 -6.28 35.71 38.97
N TRP A 40 -7.39 35.28 38.43
CA TRP A 40 -8.67 35.95 38.58
C TRP A 40 -9.39 35.52 39.89
N LYS A 41 -9.74 36.50 40.70
CA LYS A 41 -10.47 36.25 41.98
C LYS A 41 -11.99 36.17 41.80
N SER A 42 -12.56 36.74 40.74
CA SER A 42 -14.00 36.76 40.47
C SER A 42 -14.50 35.49 39.81
N GLU A 43 -15.41 34.76 40.47
CA GLU A 43 -16.03 33.54 39.92
C GLU A 43 -16.81 33.79 38.63
N ASP A 44 -17.50 34.92 38.48
CA ASP A 44 -18.28 35.23 37.28
C ASP A 44 -17.38 35.54 36.08
N ARG A 45 -16.16 36.05 36.30
CA ARG A 45 -15.16 36.25 35.23
C ARG A 45 -14.55 34.91 34.80
N LYS A 46 -14.32 34.01 35.75
CA LYS A 46 -13.85 32.63 35.45
C LYS A 46 -14.87 31.88 34.62
N ILE A 47 -16.14 31.94 34.96
CA ILE A 47 -17.23 31.29 34.23
C ILE A 47 -17.34 31.84 32.80
N ARG A 48 -17.25 33.16 32.59
CA ARG A 48 -17.27 33.78 31.27
C ARG A 48 -16.07 33.33 30.42
N MET A 49 -14.89 33.27 31.00
CA MET A 49 -13.67 32.79 30.33
C MET A 49 -13.81 31.33 29.90
N TRP A 50 -14.32 30.46 30.77
CA TRP A 50 -14.54 29.06 30.40
C TRP A 50 -15.56 28.88 29.28
N ARG A 51 -16.59 29.72 29.20
CA ARG A 51 -17.53 29.75 28.07
C ARG A 51 -16.84 30.17 26.77
N MET A 52 -15.96 31.14 26.82
CA MET A 52 -15.18 31.55 25.64
C MET A 52 -14.20 30.47 25.20
N LEU A 53 -13.54 29.80 26.15
CA LEU A 53 -12.67 28.65 25.89
C LEU A 53 -13.37 27.50 25.18
N CYS A 54 -14.60 27.21 25.60
CA CYS A 54 -15.43 26.18 24.96
C CYS A 54 -15.80 26.53 23.51
N LEU A 55 -15.72 27.80 23.10
CA LEU A 55 -15.97 28.23 21.73
C LEU A 55 -14.70 28.18 20.85
N LEU A 56 -13.52 28.10 21.45
CA LEU A 56 -12.26 28.16 20.71
C LEU A 56 -12.10 27.04 19.66
N PRO A 57 -12.36 25.76 19.95
CA PRO A 57 -12.33 24.71 18.94
C PRO A 57 -13.33 24.91 17.80
N LEU A 58 -14.50 25.47 18.12
CA LEU A 58 -15.48 25.83 17.09
C LEU A 58 -14.98 26.96 16.19
N ILE A 59 -14.35 27.98 16.77
CA ILE A 59 -13.76 29.08 16.00
C ILE A 59 -12.66 28.57 15.09
N ILE A 60 -11.79 27.70 15.60
CA ILE A 60 -10.72 27.06 14.82
C ILE A 60 -11.32 26.21 13.68
N ALA A 61 -12.36 25.42 13.95
CA ALA A 61 -13.03 24.62 12.93
C ALA A 61 -13.68 25.49 11.84
N VAL A 62 -14.30 26.61 12.22
CA VAL A 62 -14.91 27.58 11.26
C VAL A 62 -13.84 28.26 10.41
N VAL A 63 -12.73 28.71 11.02
CA VAL A 63 -11.60 29.32 10.29
C VAL A 63 -10.99 28.29 9.33
N HIS A 64 -10.80 27.05 9.77
CA HIS A 64 -10.31 25.97 8.94
C HIS A 64 -11.25 25.69 7.76
N ALA A 65 -12.57 25.52 8.01
CA ALA A 65 -13.55 25.32 6.95
C ALA A 65 -13.55 26.49 5.93
N PHE A 66 -13.38 27.72 6.40
CA PHE A 66 -13.30 28.91 5.53
C PHE A 66 -12.04 28.89 4.65
N ILE A 67 -10.91 28.47 5.18
CA ILE A 67 -9.65 28.31 4.42
C ILE A 67 -9.80 27.19 3.39
N TYR A 68 -10.37 26.05 3.78
CA TYR A 68 -10.67 24.92 2.90
C TYR A 68 -11.58 25.31 1.73
N LEU A 69 -12.68 26.02 1.99
CA LEU A 69 -13.62 26.48 0.96
C LEU A 69 -13.00 27.50 -0.03
N ARG A 70 -11.82 28.03 0.25
CA ARG A 70 -11.06 28.89 -0.66
C ARG A 70 -10.06 28.16 -1.53
N GLY A 71 -10.17 26.85 -1.63
CA GLY A 71 -9.33 26.02 -2.51
C GLY A 71 -7.92 25.75 -1.98
N PHE A 72 -7.72 25.91 -0.67
CA PHE A 72 -6.50 25.41 -0.05
C PHE A 72 -6.64 23.90 0.18
N PRO A 73 -5.80 23.07 -0.40
CA PRO A 73 -5.80 21.64 -0.13
C PRO A 73 -5.36 21.41 1.33
N LEU A 74 -6.34 21.40 2.22
CA LEU A 74 -6.15 21.02 3.61
C LEU A 74 -6.73 19.64 3.76
N PHE A 75 -5.91 18.67 4.14
CA PHE A 75 -6.34 17.29 4.35
C PHE A 75 -7.51 17.27 5.35
N VAL A 76 -8.70 16.95 4.87
CA VAL A 76 -9.92 16.88 5.68
C VAL A 76 -9.75 15.89 6.84
N ASN A 77 -9.08 14.76 6.59
CA ASN A 77 -8.82 13.73 7.59
C ASN A 77 -7.95 14.21 8.76
N GLY A 78 -6.98 15.09 8.51
CA GLY A 78 -6.12 15.64 9.57
C GLY A 78 -6.83 16.57 10.54
N PHE A 79 -7.98 17.14 10.17
CA PHE A 79 -8.76 18.04 11.02
C PHE A 79 -10.00 17.40 11.63
N PHE A 80 -10.32 16.15 11.26
CA PHE A 80 -11.43 15.40 11.86
C PHE A 80 -11.39 15.40 13.39
N PRO A 81 -10.24 15.20 14.08
CA PRO A 81 -10.14 15.32 15.52
C PRO A 81 -10.53 16.70 16.07
N LEU A 82 -10.23 17.79 15.35
CA LEU A 82 -10.63 19.14 15.74
C LEU A 82 -12.15 19.33 15.66
N TYR A 83 -12.81 18.77 14.62
CA TYR A 83 -14.26 18.79 14.50
C TYR A 83 -14.94 17.96 15.59
N VAL A 84 -14.40 16.76 15.89
CA VAL A 84 -14.88 15.91 16.99
C VAL A 84 -14.70 16.62 18.34
N THR A 85 -13.54 17.24 18.57
CA THR A 85 -13.30 18.03 19.80
C THR A 85 -14.26 19.20 19.89
N ALA A 86 -14.54 19.91 18.80
CA ALA A 86 -15.53 20.98 18.77
C ALA A 86 -16.92 20.49 19.13
N LEU A 87 -17.35 19.33 18.65
CA LEU A 87 -18.63 18.69 19.02
C LEU A 87 -18.69 18.36 20.52
N PHE A 88 -17.64 17.73 21.06
CA PHE A 88 -17.58 17.41 22.50
C PHE A 88 -17.59 18.63 23.40
N VAL A 89 -17.09 19.77 22.92
CA VAL A 89 -17.10 21.04 23.63
C VAL A 89 -18.48 21.70 23.60
N ILE A 90 -19.23 21.57 22.52
CA ILE A 90 -20.57 22.13 22.37
C ILE A 90 -21.59 21.35 23.23
N LEU A 91 -21.46 20.01 23.29
CA LEU A 91 -22.39 19.15 24.04
C LEU A 91 -22.53 19.49 25.53
N PRO A 92 -21.45 19.84 26.27
CA PRO A 92 -21.56 20.21 27.70
C PRO A 92 -22.07 21.62 27.97
N ILE A 93 -22.15 22.52 27.01
CA ILE A 93 -22.58 23.93 27.24
C ILE A 93 -23.93 24.05 27.93
N PRO A 94 -24.96 23.23 27.60
CA PRO A 94 -26.25 23.25 28.29
C PRO A 94 -26.19 22.84 29.77
N PHE A 95 -25.22 21.98 30.11
CA PHE A 95 -25.06 21.45 31.47
C PHE A 95 -24.22 22.36 32.39
N ALA A 96 -23.58 23.35 31.81
CA ALA A 96 -22.64 24.25 32.48
C ALA A 96 -23.29 25.31 33.37
N LYS A 97 -24.55 25.17 33.81
CA LYS A 97 -25.24 26.10 34.69
C LYS A 97 -24.85 25.99 36.17
N ARG A 98 -24.20 24.92 36.60
CA ARG A 98 -23.76 24.70 37.99
C ARG A 98 -22.24 24.82 38.13
N LYS A 99 -21.74 25.42 39.22
CA LYS A 99 -20.30 25.65 39.46
C LYS A 99 -19.42 24.41 39.35
N ILE A 100 -19.90 23.25 39.79
CA ILE A 100 -19.20 21.96 39.69
C ILE A 100 -19.13 21.47 38.23
N GLY A 101 -20.21 21.65 37.46
CA GLY A 101 -20.27 21.22 36.06
C GLY A 101 -19.19 21.86 35.18
N TYR A 102 -18.86 23.15 35.39
CA TYR A 102 -17.80 23.81 34.61
C TYR A 102 -16.41 23.23 34.83
N LYS A 103 -16.06 22.91 36.09
CA LYS A 103 -14.75 22.33 36.41
C LYS A 103 -14.58 20.95 35.79
N VAL A 104 -15.62 20.12 35.95
CA VAL A 104 -15.63 18.76 35.38
C VAL A 104 -15.59 18.81 33.85
N THR A 105 -16.42 19.65 33.23
CA THR A 105 -16.44 19.84 31.77
C THR A 105 -15.09 20.35 31.24
N ALA A 106 -14.49 21.33 31.92
CA ALA A 106 -13.19 21.87 31.51
C ALA A 106 -12.05 20.81 31.59
N ILE A 107 -12.06 19.99 32.63
CA ILE A 107 -11.08 18.89 32.79
C ILE A 107 -11.29 17.84 31.70
N ILE A 108 -12.54 17.40 31.47
CA ILE A 108 -12.85 16.42 30.42
C ILE A 108 -12.48 16.97 29.05
N THR A 109 -12.85 18.21 28.74
CA THR A 109 -12.49 18.85 27.45
C THR A 109 -10.99 18.97 27.30
N GLY A 110 -10.26 19.37 28.34
CA GLY A 110 -8.80 19.43 28.33
C GLY A 110 -8.16 18.05 28.08
N LEU A 111 -8.62 17.01 28.78
CA LEU A 111 -8.15 15.64 28.60
C LEU A 111 -8.46 15.12 27.19
N VAL A 112 -9.68 15.30 26.70
CA VAL A 112 -10.08 14.91 25.35
C VAL A 112 -9.26 15.64 24.31
N THR A 113 -9.06 16.96 24.45
CA THR A 113 -8.22 17.75 23.53
C THR A 113 -6.77 17.27 23.55
N CYS A 114 -6.21 16.96 24.73
CA CYS A 114 -4.86 16.41 24.83
C CYS A 114 -4.76 15.02 24.19
N VAL A 115 -5.71 14.12 24.46
CA VAL A 115 -5.72 12.77 23.87
C VAL A 115 -5.85 12.83 22.34
N PHE A 116 -6.79 13.61 21.84
CA PHE A 116 -6.96 13.79 20.38
C PHE A 116 -5.79 14.55 19.74
N GLY A 117 -5.19 15.53 20.43
CA GLY A 117 -4.00 16.21 19.95
C GLY A 117 -2.80 15.27 19.85
N VAL A 118 -2.59 14.42 20.86
CA VAL A 118 -1.54 13.39 20.84
C VAL A 118 -1.80 12.34 19.76
N TYR A 119 -3.07 11.89 19.64
CA TYR A 119 -3.47 10.98 18.57
C TYR A 119 -3.25 11.60 17.19
N TYR A 120 -3.71 12.82 16.97
CA TYR A 120 -3.55 13.54 15.71
C TYR A 120 -2.08 13.67 15.31
N LEU A 121 -1.23 14.14 16.21
CA LEU A 121 0.21 14.28 15.96
C LEU A 121 0.91 12.95 15.75
N GLY A 122 0.41 11.88 16.40
CA GLY A 122 0.97 10.54 16.28
C GLY A 122 0.52 9.75 15.05
N MET A 123 -0.63 10.10 14.46
CA MET A 123 -1.25 9.32 13.37
C MET A 123 -1.42 10.13 12.07
N SER A 124 -1.18 11.45 12.10
CA SER A 124 -1.25 12.28 10.90
C SER A 124 0.01 12.12 10.05
N PRO A 125 -0.13 11.95 8.73
CA PRO A 125 1.02 11.99 7.83
C PRO A 125 1.72 13.36 7.90
N SER A 126 3.03 13.37 7.68
CA SER A 126 3.79 14.60 7.45
C SER A 126 3.37 15.16 6.09
N TYR A 127 2.84 16.36 6.08
CA TYR A 127 2.25 16.97 4.91
C TYR A 127 3.04 18.20 4.47
N PHE A 128 3.53 18.16 3.24
CA PHE A 128 4.31 19.22 2.62
C PHE A 128 3.51 19.83 1.46
N ASN A 129 3.29 21.13 1.45
CA ASN A 129 2.42 21.78 0.48
C ASN A 129 3.21 22.73 -0.41
N HIS A 130 3.42 22.32 -1.65
CA HIS A 130 4.13 23.05 -2.71
C HIS A 130 3.17 23.50 -3.83
N SER A 131 1.86 23.45 -3.61
CA SER A 131 0.84 23.74 -4.63
C SER A 131 0.90 25.15 -5.22
N ARG A 132 1.60 26.08 -4.57
CA ARG A 132 1.78 27.47 -5.03
C ARG A 132 3.10 27.73 -5.73
N GLU A 133 3.97 26.76 -5.73
CA GLU A 133 5.27 26.82 -6.40
C GLU A 133 5.09 26.50 -7.89
N SER A 134 6.05 26.90 -8.73
CA SER A 134 6.09 26.47 -10.13
C SER A 134 6.41 24.97 -10.22
N TYR A 135 6.34 24.36 -11.41
CA TYR A 135 6.66 22.93 -11.57
C TYR A 135 8.10 22.64 -11.14
N THR A 136 9.05 23.49 -11.56
CA THR A 136 10.47 23.33 -11.20
C THR A 136 10.73 23.53 -9.71
N GLU A 137 10.10 24.52 -9.08
CA GLU A 137 10.24 24.76 -7.65
C GLU A 137 9.60 23.65 -6.82
N SER A 138 8.39 23.20 -7.16
CA SER A 138 7.69 22.14 -6.43
C SER A 138 8.38 20.76 -6.56
N PHE A 139 8.98 20.46 -7.73
CA PHE A 139 9.79 19.27 -7.90
C PHE A 139 11.08 19.33 -7.06
N HIS A 140 11.78 20.46 -7.05
CA HIS A 140 12.92 20.65 -6.18
C HIS A 140 12.57 20.46 -4.70
N SER A 141 11.43 21.02 -4.28
CA SER A 141 10.92 20.89 -2.91
C SER A 141 10.55 19.42 -2.58
N LEU A 142 9.93 18.67 -3.51
CA LEU A 142 9.66 17.23 -3.35
C LEU A 142 10.97 16.46 -3.12
N VAL A 143 11.98 16.70 -3.96
CA VAL A 143 13.29 16.05 -3.83
C VAL A 143 13.91 16.32 -2.46
N GLN A 144 13.84 17.56 -1.95
CA GLN A 144 14.34 17.91 -0.62
C GLN A 144 13.55 17.22 0.50
N ASP A 145 12.22 17.13 0.38
CA ASP A 145 11.38 16.44 1.35
C ASP A 145 11.76 14.94 1.42
N MET A 146 11.89 14.30 0.26
CA MET A 146 12.25 12.88 0.19
C MET A 146 13.69 12.65 0.63
N ASP A 147 14.65 13.47 0.22
CA ASP A 147 16.05 13.37 0.65
C ASP A 147 16.17 13.39 2.18
N LYS A 148 15.36 14.18 2.83
CA LYS A 148 15.37 14.35 4.29
C LYS A 148 14.57 13.28 5.04
N HIS A 149 13.43 12.85 4.49
CA HIS A 149 12.43 12.10 5.25
C HIS A 149 12.17 10.69 4.73
N TYR A 150 12.49 10.37 3.47
CA TYR A 150 12.32 9.03 2.94
C TYR A 150 13.17 8.04 3.71
N VAL A 151 12.50 7.07 4.34
CA VAL A 151 13.12 6.20 5.33
C VAL A 151 14.15 5.22 4.75
N LEU A 152 13.99 4.80 3.49
CA LEU A 152 14.86 3.80 2.83
C LEU A 152 15.99 4.42 1.99
N LYS A 153 16.22 5.73 2.07
CA LYS A 153 17.25 6.42 1.26
C LYS A 153 18.61 5.70 1.26
N GLU A 154 19.17 5.46 2.45
CA GLU A 154 20.47 4.81 2.58
C GLU A 154 20.41 3.32 2.26
N TRP A 155 19.30 2.66 2.56
CA TRP A 155 19.09 1.23 2.31
C TRP A 155 19.07 0.89 0.82
N LYS A 156 18.39 1.74 0.04
CA LYS A 156 18.29 1.62 -1.42
C LYS A 156 19.38 2.40 -2.18
N GLU A 157 20.32 3.02 -1.46
CA GLU A 157 21.45 3.79 -2.01
C GLU A 157 20.98 4.92 -2.95
N VAL A 158 19.86 5.59 -2.62
CA VAL A 158 19.25 6.62 -3.48
C VAL A 158 20.09 7.90 -3.49
N ASP A 159 20.54 8.31 -4.67
CA ASP A 159 21.16 9.61 -4.91
C ASP A 159 20.12 10.61 -5.44
N PHE A 160 19.45 11.30 -4.52
CA PHE A 160 18.44 12.30 -4.87
C PHE A 160 18.99 13.48 -5.68
N THR A 161 20.29 13.80 -5.55
CA THR A 161 20.90 14.85 -6.35
C THR A 161 21.02 14.42 -7.81
N ALA A 162 21.50 13.20 -8.06
CA ALA A 162 21.57 12.65 -9.40
C ALA A 162 20.17 12.49 -10.05
N LEU A 163 19.18 12.07 -9.28
CA LEU A 163 17.79 11.97 -9.75
C LEU A 163 17.21 13.34 -10.08
N GLU A 164 17.45 14.36 -9.27
CA GLU A 164 17.02 15.71 -9.58
C GLU A 164 17.66 16.22 -10.89
N GLU A 165 18.96 16.05 -11.05
CA GLU A 165 19.67 16.44 -12.27
C GLU A 165 19.13 15.72 -13.51
N LYS A 166 18.75 14.45 -13.39
CA LYS A 166 18.16 13.64 -14.47
C LYS A 166 16.79 14.16 -14.90
N TYR A 167 15.89 14.44 -13.96
CA TYR A 167 14.48 14.75 -14.26
C TYR A 167 14.18 16.25 -14.39
N MET A 168 14.98 17.13 -13.80
CA MET A 168 14.78 18.58 -13.86
C MET A 168 14.66 19.16 -15.28
N PRO A 169 15.43 18.70 -16.31
CA PRO A 169 15.24 19.16 -17.69
C PRO A 169 13.83 18.88 -18.23
N MET A 170 13.26 17.70 -17.92
CA MET A 170 11.93 17.30 -18.36
C MET A 170 10.84 18.09 -17.65
N VAL A 171 11.03 18.36 -16.34
CA VAL A 171 10.13 19.24 -15.56
C VAL A 171 10.12 20.65 -16.12
N ARG A 172 11.28 21.21 -16.52
CA ARG A 172 11.38 22.52 -17.15
C ARG A 172 10.66 22.58 -18.50
N GLU A 173 10.74 21.50 -19.27
CA GLU A 173 10.01 21.40 -20.54
C GLU A 173 8.50 21.39 -20.29
N ALA A 174 7.98 20.57 -19.37
CA ALA A 174 6.58 20.58 -18.97
C ALA A 174 6.12 21.97 -18.46
N GLU A 175 6.97 22.68 -17.69
CA GLU A 175 6.67 24.04 -17.21
C GLU A 175 6.60 25.06 -18.36
N GLN A 176 7.51 24.97 -19.35
CA GLN A 176 7.48 25.87 -20.50
C GLN A 176 6.27 25.65 -21.39
N GLU A 177 5.82 24.41 -21.52
CA GLU A 177 4.63 24.02 -22.28
C GLU A 177 3.34 24.23 -21.49
N GLN A 178 3.42 24.48 -20.16
CA GLN A 178 2.29 24.52 -19.24
C GLN A 178 1.46 23.24 -19.29
N ASP A 179 2.16 22.11 -19.45
CA ASP A 179 1.58 20.78 -19.61
C ASP A 179 1.60 20.04 -18.25
N GLU A 180 0.43 19.94 -17.64
CA GLU A 180 0.25 19.31 -16.34
C GLU A 180 0.34 17.78 -16.42
N GLU A 181 -0.16 17.19 -17.51
CA GLU A 181 -0.10 15.74 -17.74
C GLU A 181 1.37 15.31 -17.89
N LYS A 182 2.14 16.02 -18.71
CA LYS A 182 3.59 15.80 -18.88
C LYS A 182 4.35 15.98 -17.56
N PHE A 183 3.96 16.97 -16.73
CA PHE A 183 4.54 17.14 -15.41
C PHE A 183 4.27 15.93 -14.51
N ALA A 184 3.02 15.46 -14.45
CA ALA A 184 2.64 14.28 -13.68
C ALA A 184 3.39 13.01 -14.15
N ASP A 185 3.57 12.83 -15.47
CA ASP A 185 4.36 11.73 -16.04
C ASP A 185 5.81 11.75 -15.59
N VAL A 186 6.42 12.93 -15.57
CA VAL A 186 7.82 13.09 -15.11
C VAL A 186 7.93 12.76 -13.62
N ILE A 187 6.98 13.22 -12.79
CA ILE A 187 6.95 12.89 -11.35
C ILE A 187 6.79 11.38 -11.14
N MET A 188 5.93 10.75 -11.91
CA MET A 188 5.72 9.30 -11.84
C MET A 188 6.98 8.53 -12.22
N ALA A 189 7.63 8.89 -13.32
CA ALA A 189 8.89 8.29 -13.75
C ALA A 189 10.00 8.48 -12.70
N PHE A 190 10.08 9.66 -12.08
CA PHE A 190 11.00 9.91 -10.96
C PHE A 190 10.72 8.99 -9.77
N CYS A 191 9.45 8.82 -9.37
CA CYS A 191 9.08 7.96 -8.26
C CYS A 191 9.35 6.48 -8.54
N CYS A 192 9.18 6.02 -9.79
CA CYS A 192 9.51 4.64 -10.21
C CYS A 192 10.98 4.27 -9.98
N GLU A 193 11.91 5.22 -10.10
CA GLU A 193 13.35 4.97 -9.85
C GLU A 193 13.64 4.52 -8.39
N LEU A 194 12.71 4.75 -7.47
CA LEU A 194 12.88 4.38 -6.07
C LEU A 194 12.51 2.92 -5.80
N HIS A 195 11.83 2.24 -6.74
CA HIS A 195 11.40 0.84 -6.64
C HIS A 195 10.75 0.53 -5.28
N ASP A 196 9.75 1.33 -4.93
CA ASP A 196 9.09 1.26 -3.63
C ASP A 196 7.56 1.38 -3.77
N GLY A 197 6.83 0.34 -3.34
CA GLY A 197 5.38 0.28 -3.44
C GLY A 197 4.62 1.24 -2.52
N HIS A 198 5.32 1.86 -1.57
CA HIS A 198 4.73 2.87 -0.69
C HIS A 198 5.00 4.32 -1.15
N ILE A 199 5.31 4.50 -2.43
CA ILE A 199 5.42 5.83 -3.06
C ILE A 199 4.31 5.99 -4.11
N PRO A 200 3.04 6.11 -3.68
CA PRO A 200 1.96 6.37 -4.60
C PRO A 200 2.08 7.79 -5.18
N VAL A 201 1.85 7.91 -6.48
CA VAL A 201 1.61 9.18 -7.15
C VAL A 201 0.14 9.23 -7.53
N GLN A 202 -0.59 10.18 -6.98
CA GLN A 202 -2.02 10.38 -7.27
C GLN A 202 -2.18 11.64 -8.12
N THR A 203 -2.99 11.54 -9.15
CA THR A 203 -3.36 12.65 -10.04
C THR A 203 -4.88 12.69 -10.18
N ASP A 204 -5.42 13.80 -10.70
CA ASP A 204 -6.85 13.92 -10.99
C ASP A 204 -7.24 13.21 -12.31
N ASP A 205 -6.29 12.60 -13.02
CA ASP A 205 -6.54 11.91 -14.30
C ASP A 205 -7.09 10.50 -14.04
N GLU A 206 -8.39 10.31 -14.33
CA GLU A 206 -9.11 9.04 -14.20
C GLU A 206 -8.81 8.05 -15.36
N ASP A 207 -8.18 8.50 -16.48
CA ASP A 207 -7.93 7.69 -17.67
C ASP A 207 -6.65 6.83 -17.58
N ARG A 208 -5.93 6.87 -16.48
CA ARG A 208 -4.71 6.07 -16.30
C ARG A 208 -5.04 4.64 -15.90
N LEU A 209 -4.44 3.69 -16.59
CA LEU A 209 -4.53 2.28 -16.24
C LEU A 209 -4.00 2.05 -14.83
N ASP A 210 -4.91 1.83 -13.89
CA ASP A 210 -4.56 1.35 -12.56
C ASP A 210 -4.35 -0.17 -12.62
N CYS A 211 -3.10 -0.59 -12.67
CA CYS A 211 -2.72 -2.00 -12.57
C CYS A 211 -2.58 -2.46 -11.11
N GLY A 212 -3.35 -1.88 -10.21
CA GLY A 212 -3.22 -2.02 -8.77
C GLY A 212 -2.09 -1.14 -8.23
N SER A 213 -1.15 -1.68 -7.45
CA SER A 213 -0.05 -0.88 -6.88
C SER A 213 0.92 -0.28 -7.92
N TYR A 214 0.65 -0.46 -9.23
CA TYR A 214 1.47 0.04 -10.32
C TYR A 214 0.67 0.96 -11.22
N THR A 215 0.99 2.22 -11.19
CA THR A 215 0.61 3.13 -12.25
C THR A 215 1.66 3.00 -13.35
N LEU A 216 1.26 2.52 -14.53
CA LEU A 216 2.20 2.48 -15.65
C LEU A 216 2.60 3.90 -16.01
N SER A 217 3.90 4.15 -16.11
CA SER A 217 4.45 5.46 -16.50
C SER A 217 4.27 5.77 -18.00
N TYR A 218 3.49 4.94 -18.71
CA TYR A 218 3.20 5.12 -20.15
C TYR A 218 1.76 4.71 -20.46
N LYS A 219 1.20 5.25 -21.55
CA LYS A 219 -0.10 4.86 -22.07
C LYS A 219 0.07 3.65 -23.01
N PRO A 220 -0.36 2.44 -22.59
CA PRO A 220 -0.18 1.26 -23.42
C PRO A 220 -1.06 1.32 -24.68
N ARG A 221 -0.57 0.66 -25.74
CA ARG A 221 -1.28 0.45 -27.00
C ARG A 221 -1.96 -0.92 -27.01
N GLU A 222 -2.95 -1.11 -27.86
CA GLU A 222 -3.69 -2.35 -28.04
C GLU A 222 -3.40 -2.96 -29.42
N TYR A 223 -2.77 -4.14 -29.43
CA TYR A 223 -2.47 -4.84 -30.70
C TYR A 223 -3.27 -6.14 -30.88
N GLY A 224 -4.27 -6.37 -30.04
CA GLY A 224 -5.16 -7.52 -30.12
C GLY A 224 -4.61 -8.78 -29.46
N LEU A 225 -3.53 -8.68 -28.70
CA LEU A 225 -2.96 -9.75 -27.89
C LEU A 225 -2.21 -9.19 -26.70
N ALA A 226 -2.16 -9.94 -25.61
CA ALA A 226 -1.15 -9.81 -24.59
C ALA A 226 -0.10 -10.93 -24.71
N MET A 227 0.96 -10.86 -23.92
CA MET A 227 2.01 -11.89 -23.93
C MET A 227 2.41 -12.28 -22.51
N VAL A 228 2.87 -13.52 -22.33
CA VAL A 228 3.46 -14.00 -21.07
C VAL A 228 4.74 -14.80 -21.37
N GLN A 229 5.76 -14.64 -20.52
CA GLN A 229 6.97 -15.46 -20.56
C GLN A 229 6.81 -16.67 -19.65
N LEU A 230 7.03 -17.86 -20.21
CA LEU A 230 7.03 -19.15 -19.50
C LEU A 230 8.39 -19.43 -18.84
N ASP A 231 8.41 -20.39 -17.91
CA ASP A 231 9.64 -20.79 -17.21
C ASP A 231 10.75 -21.38 -18.13
N ASN A 232 10.41 -21.75 -19.34
CA ASN A 232 11.36 -22.22 -20.36
C ASN A 232 11.83 -21.11 -21.34
N ASP A 233 11.65 -19.85 -20.96
CA ASP A 233 11.97 -18.64 -21.73
C ASP A 233 11.12 -18.42 -23.00
N ASN A 234 10.19 -19.30 -23.35
CA ASN A 234 9.25 -19.00 -24.43
C ASN A 234 8.30 -17.87 -24.03
N VAL A 235 8.09 -16.96 -24.96
CA VAL A 235 7.06 -15.93 -24.84
C VAL A 235 5.89 -16.33 -25.72
N ILE A 236 4.70 -16.45 -25.14
CA ILE A 236 3.49 -16.86 -25.86
C ILE A 236 2.44 -15.74 -25.85
N ALA A 237 1.65 -15.71 -26.93
CA ALA A 237 0.46 -14.87 -27.01
C ALA A 237 -0.63 -15.42 -26.07
N ILE A 238 -1.38 -14.52 -25.42
CA ILE A 238 -2.51 -14.78 -24.53
C ILE A 238 -3.58 -13.73 -24.70
N CYS A 239 -4.80 -14.00 -24.30
CA CYS A 239 -5.92 -13.06 -24.40
C CYS A 239 -6.08 -12.50 -25.82
N THR A 240 -5.98 -13.37 -26.81
CA THR A 240 -5.96 -12.99 -28.24
C THR A 240 -7.35 -12.67 -28.78
N THR A 241 -7.43 -11.69 -29.68
CA THR A 241 -8.68 -11.26 -30.32
C THR A 241 -8.95 -11.97 -31.64
N ASP A 242 -10.21 -11.97 -32.10
CA ASP A 242 -10.60 -12.52 -33.42
C ASP A 242 -9.81 -11.93 -34.61
N ASP A 243 -9.28 -10.72 -34.46
CA ASP A 243 -8.51 -10.08 -35.54
C ASP A 243 -7.11 -10.67 -35.68
N VAL A 244 -6.45 -11.00 -34.59
CA VAL A 244 -5.14 -11.67 -34.64
C VAL A 244 -5.28 -13.17 -34.98
N HIS A 245 -6.41 -13.80 -34.65
CA HIS A 245 -6.71 -15.17 -35.08
C HIS A 245 -6.71 -15.32 -36.61
N LYS A 246 -7.19 -14.30 -37.33
CA LYS A 246 -7.17 -14.29 -38.80
C LYS A 246 -5.77 -14.27 -39.39
N LEU A 247 -4.76 -13.91 -38.58
CA LEU A 247 -3.36 -13.90 -38.93
C LEU A 247 -2.65 -15.22 -38.55
N GLY A 248 -3.36 -16.16 -37.91
CA GLY A 248 -2.83 -17.43 -37.43
C GLY A 248 -2.17 -17.33 -36.05
N ILE A 249 -2.53 -16.32 -35.25
CA ILE A 249 -2.04 -16.13 -33.89
C ILE A 249 -3.17 -16.44 -32.92
N GLU A 250 -3.03 -17.47 -32.13
CA GLU A 250 -4.00 -17.92 -31.12
C GLU A 250 -3.33 -17.91 -29.73
N ASP A 251 -4.13 -18.10 -28.67
CA ASP A 251 -3.59 -18.29 -27.33
C ASP A 251 -2.64 -19.48 -27.31
N GLY A 252 -1.41 -19.25 -26.82
CA GLY A 252 -0.33 -20.23 -26.82
C GLY A 252 0.63 -20.14 -27.99
N THR A 253 0.36 -19.30 -29.02
CA THR A 253 1.27 -19.07 -30.13
C THR A 253 2.60 -18.47 -29.63
N VAL A 254 3.74 -19.09 -29.99
CA VAL A 254 5.06 -18.59 -29.58
C VAL A 254 5.44 -17.36 -30.38
N ILE A 255 5.73 -16.28 -29.72
CA ILE A 255 6.23 -15.01 -30.30
C ILE A 255 7.75 -15.02 -30.24
N THR A 256 8.40 -14.79 -31.39
CA THR A 256 9.87 -14.84 -31.51
C THR A 256 10.50 -13.44 -31.66
N LYS A 257 9.76 -12.47 -32.20
CA LYS A 257 10.24 -11.09 -32.36
C LYS A 257 9.12 -10.09 -32.08
N TRP A 258 9.50 -8.95 -31.54
CA TRP A 258 8.67 -7.78 -31.32
C TRP A 258 9.31 -6.56 -31.97
N ASN A 259 8.60 -5.91 -32.89
CA ASN A 259 9.08 -4.76 -33.67
C ASN A 259 10.46 -5.00 -34.31
N GLY A 260 10.66 -6.20 -34.88
CA GLY A 260 11.89 -6.62 -35.55
C GLY A 260 13.04 -7.06 -34.63
N LYS A 261 12.94 -6.88 -33.31
CA LYS A 261 13.91 -7.38 -32.32
C LYS A 261 13.58 -8.80 -31.87
N ASP A 262 14.61 -9.57 -31.56
CA ASP A 262 14.42 -10.82 -30.79
C ASP A 262 13.60 -10.56 -29.52
N ILE A 263 12.67 -11.45 -29.20
CA ILE A 263 11.70 -11.22 -28.13
C ILE A 263 12.36 -11.05 -26.77
N LEU A 264 13.38 -11.86 -26.45
CA LEU A 264 14.08 -11.75 -25.17
C LEU A 264 14.93 -10.48 -25.08
N GLN A 265 15.47 -10.03 -26.21
CA GLN A 265 16.16 -8.73 -26.29
C GLN A 265 15.17 -7.58 -26.09
N ALA A 266 13.99 -7.64 -26.69
CA ALA A 266 12.95 -6.62 -26.54
C ALA A 266 12.46 -6.51 -25.08
N LEU A 267 12.32 -7.64 -24.37
CA LEU A 267 11.96 -7.64 -22.94
C LEU A 267 12.96 -6.86 -22.08
N VAL A 268 14.25 -6.90 -22.43
CA VAL A 268 15.31 -6.22 -21.66
C VAL A 268 15.47 -4.76 -22.05
N GLU A 269 15.34 -4.44 -23.35
CA GLU A 269 15.70 -3.12 -23.88
C GLU A 269 14.51 -2.17 -24.01
N ASP A 270 13.33 -2.70 -24.30
CA ASP A 270 12.16 -1.89 -24.67
C ASP A 270 11.13 -1.76 -23.54
N VAL A 271 11.13 -2.66 -22.55
CA VAL A 271 10.24 -2.55 -21.40
C VAL A 271 10.74 -1.45 -20.45
N PRO A 272 9.92 -0.45 -20.12
CA PRO A 272 10.31 0.60 -19.18
C PRO A 272 10.49 0.03 -17.78
N ASP A 273 11.21 0.76 -16.93
CA ASP A 273 11.27 0.39 -15.51
C ASP A 273 9.87 0.55 -14.87
N LEU A 274 9.38 -0.53 -14.31
CA LEU A 274 8.03 -0.61 -13.73
C LEU A 274 7.95 -0.10 -12.29
N GLY A 275 9.07 0.34 -11.72
CA GLY A 275 9.12 0.79 -10.33
C GLY A 275 8.86 -0.31 -9.29
N MET A 276 8.79 -1.58 -9.68
CA MET A 276 8.53 -2.70 -8.77
C MET A 276 9.71 -2.93 -7.83
N SER A 277 9.46 -3.20 -6.56
CA SER A 277 10.51 -3.42 -5.57
C SER A 277 11.35 -4.67 -5.88
N VAL A 278 10.72 -5.78 -6.21
CA VAL A 278 11.39 -7.05 -6.54
C VAL A 278 11.61 -7.16 -8.05
N ARG A 279 12.88 -7.32 -8.45
CA ARG A 279 13.23 -7.39 -9.88
C ARG A 279 12.62 -8.62 -10.57
N ALA A 280 12.65 -9.78 -9.92
CA ALA A 280 12.08 -11.01 -10.49
C ALA A 280 10.57 -10.88 -10.78
N ASN A 281 9.84 -10.08 -9.99
CA ASN A 281 8.42 -9.79 -10.24
C ASN A 281 8.25 -8.91 -11.49
N ALA A 282 9.12 -7.89 -11.65
CA ALA A 282 9.12 -7.05 -12.86
C ALA A 282 9.44 -7.85 -14.12
N ASP A 283 10.45 -8.73 -14.06
CA ASP A 283 10.83 -9.61 -15.16
C ASP A 283 9.66 -10.54 -15.55
N ARG A 284 8.89 -11.04 -14.56
CA ARG A 284 7.75 -11.93 -14.79
C ARG A 284 6.60 -11.26 -15.55
N VAL A 285 6.34 -9.98 -15.34
CA VAL A 285 5.26 -9.24 -16.02
C VAL A 285 5.75 -8.48 -17.27
N ALA A 286 7.05 -8.51 -17.55
CA ALA A 286 7.66 -7.74 -18.63
C ALA A 286 7.02 -8.04 -20.01
N ALA A 287 6.67 -9.30 -20.30
CA ALA A 287 6.05 -9.66 -21.57
C ALA A 287 4.63 -9.07 -21.72
N MET A 288 3.85 -9.01 -20.64
CA MET A 288 2.53 -8.35 -20.65
C MET A 288 2.68 -6.85 -20.94
N VAL A 289 3.69 -6.21 -20.35
CA VAL A 289 3.97 -4.78 -20.57
C VAL A 289 4.46 -4.55 -22.00
N LEU A 290 5.40 -5.39 -22.50
CA LEU A 290 5.93 -5.28 -23.85
C LEU A 290 4.83 -5.33 -24.92
N SER A 291 3.76 -6.13 -24.68
CA SER A 291 2.64 -6.26 -25.61
C SER A 291 1.88 -4.94 -25.87
N GLY A 292 2.09 -3.91 -25.04
CA GLY A 292 1.54 -2.56 -25.23
C GLY A 292 2.55 -1.53 -25.73
N ILE A 293 3.79 -1.94 -26.04
CA ILE A 293 4.85 -1.01 -26.43
C ILE A 293 5.06 -1.04 -27.96
N GLY A 294 4.89 0.12 -28.59
CA GLY A 294 5.11 0.29 -30.02
C GLY A 294 4.53 1.58 -30.57
N GLY A 295 4.47 1.69 -31.88
CA GLY A 295 3.86 2.79 -32.63
C GLY A 295 2.42 2.48 -33.06
N ASP A 296 1.90 3.24 -34.02
CA ASP A 296 0.56 2.98 -34.60
C ASP A 296 0.49 1.60 -35.28
N THR A 297 1.63 1.03 -35.65
CA THR A 297 1.76 -0.34 -36.14
C THR A 297 3.04 -0.96 -35.63
N ILE A 298 3.04 -2.29 -35.44
CA ILE A 298 4.24 -3.08 -35.11
C ILE A 298 4.34 -4.30 -36.02
N GLU A 299 5.59 -4.75 -36.27
CA GLU A 299 5.87 -6.03 -36.90
C GLU A 299 6.24 -7.06 -35.85
N ILE A 300 5.57 -8.21 -35.86
CA ILE A 300 5.90 -9.34 -34.99
C ILE A 300 6.29 -10.56 -35.80
N ALA A 301 7.13 -11.43 -35.21
CA ALA A 301 7.37 -12.77 -35.72
C ALA A 301 6.89 -13.81 -34.73
N PHE A 302 6.31 -14.91 -35.22
CA PHE A 302 5.73 -15.97 -34.42
C PHE A 302 5.89 -17.33 -35.10
N LEU A 303 5.78 -18.42 -34.34
CA LEU A 303 5.81 -19.77 -34.89
C LEU A 303 4.39 -20.24 -35.21
N ASP A 304 4.16 -20.68 -36.45
CA ASP A 304 2.90 -21.35 -36.82
C ASP A 304 2.83 -22.80 -36.26
N ASP A 305 1.70 -23.47 -36.47
CA ASP A 305 1.46 -24.84 -36.00
C ASP A 305 2.51 -25.88 -36.50
N SER A 306 3.23 -25.54 -37.55
CA SER A 306 4.31 -26.36 -38.10
C SER A 306 5.69 -26.01 -37.53
N GLY A 307 5.74 -25.03 -36.61
CA GLY A 307 6.98 -24.50 -36.05
C GLY A 307 7.79 -23.64 -37.02
N ILE A 308 7.17 -23.12 -38.10
CA ILE A 308 7.81 -22.25 -39.06
C ILE A 308 7.56 -20.79 -38.67
N GLU A 309 8.63 -19.98 -38.65
CA GLU A 309 8.52 -18.56 -38.35
C GLU A 309 7.73 -17.81 -39.44
N GLN A 310 6.66 -17.14 -39.02
CA GLN A 310 5.84 -16.26 -39.83
C GLN A 310 5.96 -14.83 -39.31
N THR A 311 5.56 -13.85 -40.13
CA THR A 311 5.52 -12.44 -39.70
C THR A 311 4.13 -11.85 -39.92
N ALA A 312 3.73 -10.95 -39.03
CA ALA A 312 2.49 -10.19 -39.18
C ALA A 312 2.73 -8.73 -38.77
N THR A 313 1.93 -7.84 -39.36
CA THR A 313 1.87 -6.44 -38.96
C THR A 313 0.56 -6.24 -38.19
N LEU A 314 0.64 -5.75 -36.97
CA LEU A 314 -0.48 -5.41 -36.11
C LEU A 314 -0.63 -3.89 -36.05
N SER A 315 -1.87 -3.43 -35.97
CA SER A 315 -2.20 -2.01 -35.82
C SER A 315 -2.75 -1.76 -34.42
N ASP A 316 -2.50 -0.55 -33.91
CA ASP A 316 -3.09 -0.11 -32.65
C ASP A 316 -4.63 -0.02 -32.77
N LEU A 317 -5.34 -0.70 -31.89
CA LEU A 317 -6.79 -0.77 -31.84
C LEU A 317 -7.39 0.23 -30.84
N GLY A 318 -6.57 0.91 -30.05
CA GLY A 318 -6.95 1.95 -29.10
C GLY A 318 -6.90 1.50 -27.64
N GLU A 319 -8.01 1.08 -27.05
CA GLU A 319 -8.04 0.73 -25.64
C GLU A 319 -7.32 -0.60 -25.34
N PRO A 320 -6.42 -0.67 -24.33
CA PRO A 320 -5.56 -1.82 -24.04
C PRO A 320 -6.28 -2.94 -23.28
N LEU A 321 -7.35 -3.48 -23.86
CA LEU A 321 -8.24 -4.47 -23.23
C LEU A 321 -7.57 -5.83 -23.00
N THR A 322 -6.73 -6.29 -23.97
CA THR A 322 -6.08 -7.60 -23.87
C THR A 322 -5.04 -7.64 -22.74
N GLN A 323 -4.27 -6.57 -22.55
CA GLN A 323 -3.32 -6.46 -21.45
C GLN A 323 -4.04 -6.40 -20.10
N LEU A 324 -5.10 -5.60 -20.01
CA LEU A 324 -5.90 -5.50 -18.80
C LEU A 324 -6.50 -6.87 -18.44
N GLU A 325 -7.00 -7.60 -19.42
CA GLU A 325 -7.51 -8.97 -19.23
C GLU A 325 -6.41 -9.93 -18.75
N ALA A 326 -5.21 -9.85 -19.34
CA ALA A 326 -4.08 -10.66 -18.93
C ALA A 326 -3.65 -10.38 -17.48
N PHE A 327 -3.52 -9.10 -17.11
CA PHE A 327 -3.21 -8.71 -15.72
C PHE A 327 -4.29 -9.18 -14.74
N ARG A 328 -5.56 -9.12 -15.12
CA ARG A 328 -6.67 -9.62 -14.32
C ARG A 328 -6.56 -11.13 -14.08
N ALA A 329 -6.38 -11.89 -15.16
CA ALA A 329 -6.25 -13.34 -15.08
C ALA A 329 -5.02 -13.73 -14.25
N TYR A 330 -3.88 -13.08 -14.47
CA TYR A 330 -2.65 -13.33 -13.73
C TYR A 330 -2.77 -13.05 -12.23
N ARG A 331 -3.58 -12.08 -11.84
CA ARG A 331 -3.84 -11.71 -10.45
C ARG A 331 -5.08 -12.39 -9.86
N HIS A 332 -5.77 -13.25 -10.61
CA HIS A 332 -7.03 -13.88 -10.19
C HIS A 332 -8.10 -12.88 -9.72
N PHE A 333 -8.20 -11.75 -10.41
CA PHE A 333 -9.32 -10.84 -10.26
C PHE A 333 -10.42 -11.25 -11.27
N GLU A 334 -11.55 -11.75 -10.80
CA GLU A 334 -12.65 -12.22 -11.65
C GLU A 334 -13.28 -11.10 -12.49
N LYS A 335 -13.24 -9.86 -12.02
CA LYS A 335 -13.81 -8.70 -12.69
C LYS A 335 -13.09 -7.42 -12.22
N LEU A 336 -12.26 -6.82 -13.03
CA LEU A 336 -11.82 -5.44 -12.87
C LEU A 336 -12.56 -4.61 -13.91
N GLY A 337 -13.45 -3.72 -13.50
CA GLY A 337 -14.15 -2.83 -14.41
C GLY A 337 -15.49 -2.32 -13.90
N GLU A 338 -15.94 -2.80 -12.75
CA GLU A 338 -17.06 -2.20 -12.04
C GLU A 338 -16.48 -1.67 -10.70
N GLU A 339 -16.65 -0.38 -10.41
CA GLU A 339 -16.22 0.29 -9.17
C GLU A 339 -16.66 -0.46 -7.91
N ASP A 340 -17.75 -1.22 -8.01
CA ASP A 340 -18.33 -1.99 -6.92
C ASP A 340 -17.51 -3.21 -6.51
N GLU A 341 -16.56 -3.69 -7.32
CA GLU A 341 -15.89 -4.98 -7.06
C GLU A 341 -14.62 -4.86 -6.24
N PHE A 342 -13.81 -3.81 -6.45
CA PHE A 342 -12.71 -3.49 -5.55
C PHE A 342 -13.25 -3.16 -4.16
N GLN A 343 -14.37 -2.44 -4.09
CA GLN A 343 -15.05 -2.13 -2.84
C GLN A 343 -15.63 -3.40 -2.19
N SER A 344 -16.19 -4.34 -2.97
CA SER A 344 -16.70 -5.61 -2.42
C SER A 344 -15.59 -6.52 -1.88
N LEU A 345 -14.40 -6.48 -2.48
CA LEU A 345 -13.21 -7.16 -1.94
C LEU A 345 -12.76 -6.55 -0.60
N LEU A 346 -12.91 -5.24 -0.44
CA LEU A 346 -12.64 -4.54 0.81
C LEU A 346 -13.74 -4.72 1.85
N ASP A 347 -14.99 -4.93 1.42
CA ASP A 347 -16.13 -5.14 2.31
C ASP A 347 -16.10 -6.53 2.99
N GLU A 348 -15.40 -7.50 2.39
CA GLU A 348 -15.20 -8.84 2.96
C GLU A 348 -13.71 -9.16 3.14
N ASN A 349 -13.03 -8.41 4.03
CA ASN A 349 -11.59 -8.55 4.28
C ASN A 349 -11.14 -9.97 4.63
N PHE A 350 -12.04 -10.78 5.20
CA PHE A 350 -11.75 -12.14 5.67
C PHE A 350 -12.89 -13.08 5.31
N SER A 351 -12.74 -13.87 4.25
CA SER A 351 -13.73 -14.87 3.87
C SER A 351 -13.20 -16.29 4.05
N THR A 352 -14.11 -17.22 4.38
CA THR A 352 -13.77 -18.64 4.59
C THR A 352 -14.75 -19.55 3.88
N LYS A 353 -14.26 -20.67 3.34
CA LYS A 353 -15.05 -21.76 2.76
C LYS A 353 -14.31 -23.09 2.85
N MET A 354 -15.01 -24.22 2.73
CA MET A 354 -14.38 -25.48 2.39
C MET A 354 -14.20 -25.54 0.86
N LEU A 355 -13.03 -25.95 0.38
CA LEU A 355 -12.77 -26.21 -1.04
C LEU A 355 -13.21 -27.62 -1.43
N ASP A 356 -13.03 -28.55 -0.50
CA ASP A 356 -13.46 -29.95 -0.58
C ASP A 356 -13.79 -30.49 0.82
N ASP A 357 -13.85 -31.80 1.00
CA ASP A 357 -14.19 -32.42 2.30
C ASP A 357 -13.12 -32.22 3.40
N LYS A 358 -11.87 -31.80 3.04
CA LYS A 358 -10.70 -31.72 3.93
C LYS A 358 -9.99 -30.36 3.91
N CYS A 359 -10.02 -29.69 2.78
CA CYS A 359 -9.31 -28.44 2.56
C CYS A 359 -10.14 -27.23 2.95
N GLY A 360 -9.71 -26.54 4.00
CA GLY A 360 -10.22 -25.21 4.35
C GLY A 360 -9.55 -24.11 3.51
N TYR A 361 -10.24 -23.02 3.33
CA TYR A 361 -9.76 -21.82 2.64
C TYR A 361 -10.07 -20.59 3.46
N LEU A 362 -9.06 -19.75 3.68
CA LEU A 362 -9.17 -18.44 4.29
C LEU A 362 -8.54 -17.42 3.34
N ARG A 363 -9.35 -16.49 2.84
CA ARG A 363 -8.86 -15.34 2.06
C ARG A 363 -8.70 -14.12 2.98
N VAL A 364 -7.56 -13.42 2.83
CA VAL A 364 -7.26 -12.17 3.54
C VAL A 364 -6.85 -11.13 2.50
N THR A 365 -7.69 -10.13 2.25
CA THR A 365 -7.46 -9.10 1.23
C THR A 365 -6.88 -7.81 1.82
N CYS A 366 -7.08 -7.61 3.12
CA CYS A 366 -6.58 -6.43 3.83
C CYS A 366 -6.58 -6.70 5.34
N GLU A 367 -5.55 -6.24 6.05
CA GLU A 367 -5.46 -6.29 7.52
C GLU A 367 -6.23 -5.12 8.15
N SER A 368 -7.52 -5.03 7.88
CA SER A 368 -8.43 -4.10 8.55
C SER A 368 -9.52 -4.84 9.31
N SER A 369 -10.06 -4.26 10.35
CA SER A 369 -11.18 -4.84 11.10
C SER A 369 -12.22 -3.79 11.42
N ASP A 370 -13.51 -4.21 11.39
CA ASP A 370 -14.66 -3.38 11.81
C ASP A 370 -14.67 -3.10 13.31
N ASN A 371 -13.73 -3.65 14.07
CA ASN A 371 -13.67 -3.56 15.53
C ASN A 371 -13.36 -2.15 16.06
N GLY A 372 -13.20 -1.18 15.16
CA GLY A 372 -13.12 0.23 15.47
C GLY A 372 -11.78 0.67 16.05
N LEU A 373 -11.58 1.97 15.98
CA LEU A 373 -10.38 2.70 16.39
C LEU A 373 -9.82 2.31 17.77
N TYR A 374 -10.68 1.91 18.71
CA TYR A 374 -10.28 1.54 20.06
C TYR A 374 -9.41 0.28 20.09
N ASP A 375 -9.76 -0.76 19.33
CA ASP A 375 -9.05 -2.03 19.32
C ASP A 375 -7.71 -1.92 18.58
N ILE A 376 -7.68 -1.14 17.49
CA ILE A 376 -6.44 -0.77 16.80
C ILE A 376 -5.49 -0.05 17.76
N LEU A 377 -5.99 0.95 18.50
CA LEU A 377 -5.18 1.68 19.48
C LEU A 377 -4.68 0.77 20.62
N VAL A 378 -5.52 -0.13 21.11
CA VAL A 378 -5.12 -1.08 22.16
C VAL A 378 -4.07 -2.05 21.64
N GLY A 379 -4.24 -2.62 20.45
CA GLY A 379 -3.26 -3.49 19.79
C GLY A 379 -1.91 -2.77 19.63
N TYR A 380 -1.92 -1.61 19.00
CA TYR A 380 -0.73 -0.79 18.77
C TYR A 380 -0.01 -0.39 20.07
N MET A 381 -0.75 0.00 21.11
CA MET A 381 -0.16 0.45 22.38
C MET A 381 0.32 -0.67 23.29
N THR A 382 -0.29 -1.85 23.22
CA THR A 382 -0.09 -2.93 24.19
C THR A 382 0.48 -4.21 23.60
N GLY A 383 0.49 -4.35 22.26
CA GLY A 383 0.78 -5.61 21.57
C GLY A 383 -0.30 -6.67 21.80
N ASN A 384 -1.50 -6.29 22.22
CA ASN A 384 -2.58 -7.23 22.52
C ASN A 384 -3.51 -7.39 21.32
N HIS A 385 -3.41 -8.50 20.65
CA HIS A 385 -4.18 -8.85 19.45
C HIS A 385 -5.41 -9.73 19.76
N ALA A 386 -5.84 -9.83 21.01
CA ALA A 386 -6.80 -10.83 21.46
C ALA A 386 -8.13 -10.82 20.67
N LYS A 387 -8.63 -9.65 20.26
CA LYS A 387 -9.89 -9.58 19.49
C LYS A 387 -9.72 -10.02 18.03
N ALA A 388 -8.67 -9.54 17.36
CA ALA A 388 -8.38 -9.96 15.99
C ALA A 388 -8.11 -11.48 15.95
N ARG A 389 -7.37 -11.99 16.94
CA ARG A 389 -7.12 -13.42 17.07
C ARG A 389 -8.41 -14.22 17.27
N GLU A 390 -9.35 -13.74 18.11
CA GLU A 390 -10.63 -14.42 18.30
C GLU A 390 -11.47 -14.46 17.03
N MET A 391 -11.47 -13.40 16.24
CA MET A 391 -12.15 -13.35 14.94
C MET A 391 -11.64 -14.45 14.00
N PHE A 392 -10.31 -14.60 13.85
CA PHE A 392 -9.73 -15.66 13.03
C PHE A 392 -10.00 -17.06 13.64
N ARG A 393 -9.91 -17.18 14.96
CA ARG A 393 -10.18 -18.43 15.69
C ARG A 393 -11.59 -18.94 15.43
N GLU A 394 -12.61 -18.09 15.52
CA GLU A 394 -13.99 -18.47 15.24
C GLU A 394 -14.14 -19.01 13.81
N LYS A 395 -13.60 -18.30 12.82
CA LYS A 395 -13.62 -18.73 11.41
C LYS A 395 -12.93 -20.09 11.18
N LEU A 396 -11.75 -20.30 11.77
CA LEU A 396 -11.02 -21.55 11.64
C LEU A 396 -11.68 -22.72 12.39
N ARG A 397 -12.29 -22.48 13.54
CA ARG A 397 -13.10 -23.48 14.25
C ARG A 397 -14.31 -23.93 13.45
N ASP A 398 -14.95 -23.00 12.74
CA ASP A 398 -16.08 -23.31 11.86
C ASP A 398 -15.64 -24.21 10.69
N LEU A 399 -14.48 -23.96 10.09
CA LEU A 399 -13.90 -24.86 9.08
C LEU A 399 -13.53 -26.24 9.69
N LYS A 400 -12.91 -26.25 10.89
CA LYS A 400 -12.57 -27.51 11.57
C LYS A 400 -13.81 -28.35 11.90
N ALA A 401 -14.92 -27.69 12.28
CA ALA A 401 -16.20 -28.36 12.52
C ALA A 401 -16.82 -28.97 11.24
N GLN A 402 -16.45 -28.46 10.05
CA GLN A 402 -16.85 -28.97 8.75
C GLN A 402 -15.93 -30.08 8.22
N GLY A 403 -14.83 -30.40 8.91
CA GLY A 403 -13.93 -31.50 8.54
C GLY A 403 -12.54 -31.06 8.06
N MET A 404 -12.17 -29.78 8.19
CA MET A 404 -10.87 -29.29 7.74
C MET A 404 -9.71 -30.07 8.38
N GLU A 405 -8.85 -30.64 7.55
CA GLU A 405 -7.60 -31.31 7.91
C GLU A 405 -6.38 -30.45 7.57
N TYR A 406 -6.43 -29.64 6.51
CA TYR A 406 -5.39 -28.71 6.06
C TYR A 406 -6.02 -27.41 5.52
N LEU A 407 -5.21 -26.35 5.35
CA LEU A 407 -5.70 -24.99 5.07
C LEU A 407 -4.89 -24.32 3.96
N VAL A 408 -5.59 -23.66 3.05
CA VAL A 408 -5.02 -22.63 2.17
C VAL A 408 -5.36 -21.26 2.74
N ILE A 409 -4.32 -20.45 3.00
CA ILE A 409 -4.46 -19.01 3.32
C ILE A 409 -4.12 -18.23 2.05
N ASP A 410 -5.07 -17.50 1.50
CA ASP A 410 -4.89 -16.73 0.27
C ASP A 410 -4.63 -15.25 0.60
N LEU A 411 -3.37 -14.84 0.47
CA LEU A 411 -2.89 -13.46 0.61
C LEU A 411 -2.66 -12.76 -0.73
N ARG A 412 -3.01 -13.39 -1.85
CA ARG A 412 -2.84 -12.76 -3.17
C ARG A 412 -3.64 -11.45 -3.24
N ASN A 413 -2.99 -10.40 -3.72
CA ASN A 413 -3.53 -9.04 -3.80
C ASN A 413 -3.90 -8.41 -2.45
N ASN A 414 -3.35 -8.89 -1.36
CA ASN A 414 -3.54 -8.29 -0.05
C ASN A 414 -2.88 -6.91 0.00
N GLN A 415 -3.68 -5.87 0.20
CA GLN A 415 -3.23 -4.47 0.18
C GLN A 415 -2.56 -4.01 1.48
N GLY A 416 -2.42 -4.92 2.45
CA GLY A 416 -1.88 -4.59 3.75
C GLY A 416 -2.91 -3.98 4.68
N GLY A 417 -2.43 -3.31 5.72
CA GLY A 417 -3.26 -2.72 6.76
C GLY A 417 -2.51 -2.60 8.08
N TYR A 418 -3.05 -3.23 9.13
CA TYR A 418 -2.46 -3.20 10.46
C TYR A 418 -1.66 -4.47 10.75
N ASP A 419 -0.36 -4.35 10.99
CA ASP A 419 0.53 -5.46 11.37
C ASP A 419 0.02 -6.27 12.56
N GLU A 420 -0.72 -5.64 13.49
CA GLU A 420 -1.32 -6.31 14.64
C GLU A 420 -2.36 -7.37 14.23
N ILE A 421 -3.05 -7.17 13.11
CA ILE A 421 -4.01 -8.15 12.58
C ILE A 421 -3.27 -9.30 11.89
N ALA A 422 -2.22 -9.00 11.12
CA ALA A 422 -1.34 -10.01 10.54
C ALA A 422 -0.71 -10.91 11.62
N ASN A 423 -0.19 -10.31 12.70
CA ASN A 423 0.35 -11.06 13.84
C ASN A 423 -0.71 -11.93 14.52
N ALA A 424 -1.93 -11.41 14.69
CA ALA A 424 -3.04 -12.13 15.32
C ALA A 424 -3.46 -13.39 14.55
N LEU A 425 -3.35 -13.37 13.21
CA LEU A 425 -3.53 -14.57 12.38
C LEU A 425 -2.42 -15.58 12.66
N CYS A 426 -1.16 -15.13 12.62
CA CYS A 426 0.01 -15.98 12.85
C CYS A 426 0.07 -16.59 14.26
N ASP A 427 -0.44 -15.88 15.28
CA ASP A 427 -0.52 -16.37 16.67
C ASP A 427 -1.16 -17.76 16.77
N LEU A 428 -2.12 -18.08 15.90
CA LEU A 428 -2.90 -19.32 15.95
C LEU A 428 -2.15 -20.55 15.46
N PHE A 429 -1.09 -20.36 14.67
CA PHE A 429 -0.34 -21.44 14.02
C PHE A 429 0.99 -21.78 14.68
N THR A 430 1.29 -21.20 15.83
CA THR A 430 2.50 -21.51 16.60
C THR A 430 2.23 -21.45 18.09
N THR A 431 2.98 -22.24 18.87
CA THR A 431 3.01 -22.18 20.34
C THR A 431 4.12 -21.25 20.85
N ASP A 432 5.00 -20.79 19.97
CA ASP A 432 6.18 -20.03 20.33
C ASP A 432 5.92 -18.51 20.22
N ASP A 433 6.46 -17.77 21.18
CA ASP A 433 6.56 -16.31 21.03
C ASP A 433 7.72 -15.98 20.10
N LEU A 434 7.44 -15.23 19.04
CA LEU A 434 8.43 -14.83 18.07
C LEU A 434 8.45 -13.31 17.96
N ASP A 435 9.56 -12.68 18.37
CA ASP A 435 9.77 -11.25 18.12
C ASP A 435 10.31 -11.10 16.69
N HIS A 436 9.43 -10.72 15.77
CA HIS A 436 9.76 -10.68 14.37
C HIS A 436 10.25 -9.35 13.89
N TYR A 437 9.75 -8.28 14.47
CA TYR A 437 10.05 -6.96 13.98
C TYR A 437 10.05 -5.92 15.07
N ALA A 438 10.73 -4.83 14.76
CA ALA A 438 10.69 -3.61 15.52
C ALA A 438 10.33 -2.48 14.57
N VAL A 439 9.43 -1.60 14.98
CA VAL A 439 9.15 -0.39 14.20
C VAL A 439 10.38 0.50 14.27
N GLY A 440 10.91 0.86 13.11
CA GLY A 440 12.12 1.64 12.96
C GLY A 440 11.88 3.00 12.33
N ILE A 441 12.73 3.94 12.67
CA ILE A 441 12.82 5.25 12.06
C ILE A 441 14.25 5.52 11.65
N ARG A 442 14.44 6.37 10.64
CA ARG A 442 15.74 6.84 10.22
C ARG A 442 16.17 8.02 11.12
N GLU A 443 17.33 7.90 11.75
CA GLU A 443 17.93 8.96 12.55
C GLU A 443 19.42 9.07 12.20
N ASN A 444 19.83 10.17 11.56
CA ASN A 444 21.22 10.42 11.13
C ASN A 444 21.82 9.29 10.27
N GLY A 445 21.05 8.77 9.31
CA GLY A 445 21.48 7.71 8.40
C GLY A 445 21.49 6.30 9.00
N ASN A 446 21.01 6.12 10.23
CA ASN A 446 20.87 4.82 10.88
C ASN A 446 19.42 4.57 11.27
N TYR A 447 19.07 3.31 11.40
CA TYR A 447 17.75 2.93 11.90
C TYR A 447 17.76 2.85 13.42
N LYS A 448 16.68 3.32 14.02
CA LYS A 448 16.45 3.27 15.44
C LYS A 448 15.14 2.57 15.74
N CYS A 449 15.22 1.48 16.47
CA CYS A 449 14.06 0.77 16.96
C CYS A 449 13.24 1.64 17.93
N THR A 450 11.94 1.78 17.66
CA THR A 450 10.99 2.51 18.52
C THR A 450 9.98 1.59 19.18
N ALA A 451 9.70 0.41 18.61
CA ALA A 451 8.79 -0.60 19.13
C ALA A 451 9.27 -2.00 18.79
N ILE A 452 8.94 -2.97 19.63
CA ILE A 452 9.09 -4.39 19.31
C ILE A 452 7.71 -5.01 19.34
N HIS A 453 7.35 -5.62 18.22
CA HIS A 453 6.13 -6.37 18.03
C HIS A 453 6.48 -7.82 17.72
N GLY A 454 5.49 -8.69 17.64
CA GLY A 454 5.73 -10.08 17.28
C GLY A 454 4.51 -10.94 17.46
N ILE A 455 4.66 -12.18 17.04
CA ILE A 455 3.70 -13.26 17.25
C ILE A 455 3.73 -13.64 18.73
N ARG A 456 2.55 -13.90 19.29
CA ARG A 456 2.37 -14.42 20.65
C ARG A 456 1.65 -15.75 20.55
N GLY A 457 2.40 -16.81 20.65
CA GLY A 457 1.96 -18.16 20.38
C GLY A 457 0.71 -18.56 21.16
N ASP A 458 -0.37 -18.82 20.44
CA ASP A 458 -1.61 -19.40 20.96
C ASP A 458 -1.68 -20.90 20.65
N GLY A 459 -1.27 -21.26 19.41
CA GLY A 459 -1.03 -22.62 18.96
C GLY A 459 -2.25 -23.49 18.80
N GLU A 460 -3.48 -22.94 18.80
CA GLU A 460 -4.69 -23.75 18.64
C GLU A 460 -4.71 -24.56 17.34
N PHE A 461 -4.05 -24.07 16.30
CA PHE A 461 -3.93 -24.69 14.97
C PHE A 461 -2.48 -24.97 14.57
N ALA A 462 -1.56 -25.08 15.53
CA ALA A 462 -0.12 -25.25 15.27
C ALA A 462 0.26 -26.56 14.56
N ASP A 463 -0.59 -27.56 14.62
CA ASP A 463 -0.44 -28.87 13.95
C ASP A 463 -1.13 -28.92 12.57
N LEU A 464 -1.69 -27.80 12.11
CA LEU A 464 -2.36 -27.74 10.83
C LEU A 464 -1.35 -27.44 9.71
N LYS A 465 -1.32 -28.28 8.67
CA LYS A 465 -0.54 -28.02 7.47
C LYS A 465 -1.21 -26.88 6.67
N VAL A 466 -0.41 -25.90 6.28
CA VAL A 466 -0.89 -24.67 5.63
C VAL A 466 -0.07 -24.38 4.38
N VAL A 467 -0.74 -24.03 3.28
CA VAL A 467 -0.14 -23.31 2.16
C VAL A 467 -0.64 -21.86 2.21
N ALA A 468 0.28 -20.90 2.30
CA ALA A 468 -0.01 -19.49 2.15
C ALA A 468 0.27 -19.08 0.70
N LEU A 469 -0.77 -18.73 -0.07
CA LEU A 469 -0.63 -18.21 -1.42
C LEU A 469 -0.36 -16.71 -1.39
N THR A 470 0.61 -16.27 -2.19
CA THR A 470 0.95 -14.86 -2.33
C THR A 470 1.24 -14.50 -3.79
N ASN A 471 1.27 -13.21 -4.10
CA ASN A 471 1.73 -12.69 -5.38
C ASN A 471 2.30 -11.28 -5.24
N PHE A 472 2.80 -10.70 -6.34
CA PHE A 472 3.35 -9.34 -6.35
C PHE A 472 2.33 -8.23 -5.99
N GLY A 473 1.05 -8.54 -5.89
CA GLY A 473 0.01 -7.64 -5.38
C GLY A 473 -0.14 -7.69 -3.85
N CYS A 474 0.59 -8.57 -3.16
CA CYS A 474 0.61 -8.66 -1.71
C CYS A 474 1.68 -7.70 -1.16
N LEU A 475 1.26 -6.66 -0.43
CA LEU A 475 2.14 -5.59 0.02
C LEU A 475 1.88 -5.13 1.46
N SER A 476 2.79 -4.35 2.04
CA SER A 476 2.63 -3.75 3.36
C SER A 476 2.44 -4.80 4.46
N ALA A 477 1.43 -4.69 5.32
CA ALA A 477 1.14 -5.70 6.34
C ALA A 477 0.80 -7.08 5.76
N GLY A 478 0.30 -7.16 4.50
CA GLY A 478 0.11 -8.42 3.78
C GLY A 478 1.42 -9.11 3.46
N ASP A 479 2.43 -8.36 2.98
CA ASP A 479 3.79 -8.87 2.80
C ASP A 479 4.40 -9.27 4.16
N GLY A 480 4.14 -8.48 5.21
CA GLY A 480 4.47 -8.86 6.60
C GLY A 480 3.84 -10.18 7.02
N ALA A 481 2.54 -10.37 6.77
CA ALA A 481 1.82 -11.62 7.06
C ALA A 481 2.44 -12.81 6.32
N SER A 482 2.76 -12.66 5.03
CA SER A 482 3.39 -13.70 4.23
C SER A 482 4.76 -14.11 4.80
N LEU A 483 5.60 -13.12 5.18
CA LEU A 483 6.90 -13.37 5.81
C LEU A 483 6.76 -14.09 7.16
N TYR A 484 5.79 -13.68 7.99
CA TYR A 484 5.63 -14.27 9.32
C TYR A 484 5.10 -15.71 9.22
N LEU A 485 4.15 -15.95 8.31
CA LEU A 485 3.64 -17.29 8.03
C LEU A 485 4.73 -18.22 7.51
N SER A 486 5.59 -17.79 6.57
CA SER A 486 6.67 -18.61 6.02
C SER A 486 7.71 -19.07 7.07
N ARG A 487 7.77 -18.40 8.22
CA ARG A 487 8.67 -18.78 9.32
C ARG A 487 8.08 -19.85 10.25
N LEU A 488 6.82 -20.22 10.07
CA LEU A 488 6.16 -21.21 10.90
C LEU A 488 6.41 -22.62 10.35
N PRO A 489 6.61 -23.64 11.23
CA PRO A 489 7.11 -24.97 10.82
C PRO A 489 6.26 -25.70 9.78
N ASP A 490 4.92 -25.58 9.89
CA ASP A 490 3.96 -26.33 9.06
C ASP A 490 3.26 -25.41 8.04
N VAL A 491 3.90 -24.30 7.68
CA VAL A 491 3.41 -23.34 6.68
C VAL A 491 4.39 -23.26 5.52
N THR A 492 3.88 -23.37 4.29
CA THR A 492 4.64 -23.19 3.05
C THR A 492 4.11 -21.95 2.33
N LEU A 493 4.96 -20.96 2.06
CA LEU A 493 4.63 -19.80 1.23
C LEU A 493 4.80 -20.16 -0.24
N ALA A 494 3.76 -20.00 -1.06
CA ALA A 494 3.79 -20.37 -2.47
C ALA A 494 3.18 -19.29 -3.36
N GLY A 495 3.62 -19.22 -4.62
CA GLY A 495 3.10 -18.28 -5.60
C GLY A 495 3.83 -18.31 -6.94
N LEU A 496 3.22 -17.79 -7.99
CA LEU A 496 3.85 -17.54 -9.28
C LEU A 496 4.93 -16.46 -9.19
N THR A 497 4.79 -15.54 -8.24
CA THR A 497 5.73 -14.44 -7.95
C THR A 497 5.99 -14.34 -6.45
N ASP A 498 7.04 -13.62 -6.10
CA ASP A 498 7.24 -13.19 -4.72
C ASP A 498 6.20 -12.12 -4.33
N PRO A 499 5.98 -11.86 -3.03
CA PRO A 499 5.28 -10.67 -2.59
C PRO A 499 5.93 -9.40 -3.12
N TYR A 500 5.32 -8.25 -2.87
CA TYR A 500 5.79 -6.97 -3.42
C TYR A 500 7.22 -6.59 -3.01
N GLY A 501 7.63 -6.93 -1.81
CA GLY A 501 8.93 -6.56 -1.24
C GLY A 501 8.92 -5.18 -0.60
N CYS A 502 7.85 -4.84 0.13
CA CYS A 502 7.75 -3.59 0.88
C CYS A 502 6.87 -3.73 2.13
N ASN A 503 7.38 -3.24 3.26
CA ASN A 503 6.65 -3.19 4.53
C ASN A 503 7.06 -1.97 5.34
N GLN A 504 6.52 -0.80 4.97
CA GLN A 504 6.84 0.46 5.62
C GLN A 504 5.59 1.16 6.15
N GLU A 505 5.80 2.09 7.08
CA GLU A 505 4.77 3.00 7.56
C GLU A 505 4.70 4.23 6.64
N THR A 506 3.60 4.37 5.90
CA THR A 506 3.32 5.58 5.13
C THR A 506 3.11 6.77 6.07
N GLY A 507 3.65 7.93 5.72
CA GLY A 507 3.54 9.08 6.63
C GLY A 507 4.00 10.41 6.07
N GLY A 508 4.65 10.44 4.91
CA GLY A 508 4.98 11.65 4.16
C GLY A 508 4.04 11.85 2.98
N VAL A 509 3.59 13.07 2.72
CA VAL A 509 2.83 13.44 1.53
C VAL A 509 3.28 14.82 1.07
N SER A 510 3.74 14.94 -0.17
CA SER A 510 4.01 16.21 -0.84
C SER A 510 2.94 16.52 -1.88
N VAL A 511 2.36 17.71 -1.81
CA VAL A 511 1.42 18.23 -2.81
C VAL A 511 2.16 19.20 -3.70
N LEU A 512 2.16 18.91 -5.00
CA LEU A 512 2.97 19.65 -5.97
C LEU A 512 2.17 20.81 -6.61
N SER A 513 2.82 21.51 -7.53
CA SER A 513 2.28 22.67 -8.22
C SER A 513 0.85 22.44 -8.73
N GLY A 514 0.00 23.46 -8.63
CA GLY A 514 -1.41 23.37 -8.99
C GLY A 514 -2.29 22.67 -7.95
N GLY A 515 -1.74 21.74 -7.17
CA GLY A 515 -2.48 21.00 -6.14
C GLY A 515 -3.17 19.74 -6.63
N HIS A 516 -2.86 19.27 -7.85
CA HIS A 516 -3.46 18.09 -8.50
C HIS A 516 -2.55 16.85 -8.50
N VAL A 517 -1.26 17.00 -8.18
CA VAL A 517 -0.31 15.89 -8.07
C VAL A 517 0.12 15.73 -6.63
N TYR A 518 -0.06 14.53 -6.09
CA TYR A 518 0.28 14.14 -4.72
C TYR A 518 1.28 12.99 -4.75
N VAL A 519 2.37 13.12 -3.99
CA VAL A 519 3.36 12.06 -3.83
C VAL A 519 3.40 11.63 -2.38
N GLY A 520 3.00 10.37 -2.13
CA GLY A 520 3.18 9.74 -0.82
C GLY A 520 4.58 9.14 -0.70
N PHE A 521 5.14 9.07 0.52
CA PHE A 521 6.37 8.34 0.77
C PHE A 521 6.48 7.88 2.23
N PRO A 522 7.18 6.75 2.49
CA PRO A 522 7.29 6.21 3.84
C PRO A 522 8.31 6.99 4.69
N VAL A 523 7.98 7.15 5.98
CA VAL A 523 8.82 7.79 7.00
C VAL A 523 9.16 6.87 8.17
N GLY A 524 8.55 5.68 8.24
CA GLY A 524 8.81 4.62 9.19
C GLY A 524 8.84 3.26 8.48
N LEU A 525 9.42 2.25 9.10
CA LEU A 525 9.56 0.91 8.52
C LEU A 525 9.60 -0.17 9.60
N VAL A 526 9.45 -1.40 9.17
CA VAL A 526 9.59 -2.58 10.00
C VAL A 526 11.01 -3.12 9.88
N LEU A 527 11.64 -3.43 11.03
CA LEU A 527 13.00 -3.94 11.12
C LEU A 527 13.03 -5.42 11.50
N ASP A 528 14.03 -6.11 11.03
CA ASP A 528 14.35 -7.47 11.49
C ASP A 528 15.13 -7.45 12.82
N GLY A 529 15.45 -8.63 13.34
CA GLY A 529 16.21 -8.78 14.60
C GLY A 529 17.64 -8.23 14.56
N ASN A 530 18.17 -7.90 13.38
CA ASN A 530 19.49 -7.29 13.21
C ASN A 530 19.41 -5.75 13.17
N GLY A 531 18.19 -5.21 13.07
CA GLY A 531 17.96 -3.79 12.91
C GLY A 531 17.99 -3.29 11.46
N ASP A 532 17.92 -4.21 10.50
CA ASP A 532 17.78 -3.94 9.07
C ASP A 532 16.30 -3.97 8.65
N PRO A 533 15.89 -3.26 7.57
CA PRO A 533 14.56 -3.44 6.98
C PRO A 533 14.26 -4.93 6.74
N ASN A 534 13.11 -5.42 7.21
CA ASN A 534 12.83 -6.86 7.22
C ASN A 534 12.50 -7.42 5.82
N ILE A 535 11.76 -6.69 5.02
CA ILE A 535 11.24 -7.09 3.71
C ILE A 535 11.79 -6.21 2.58
N ASP A 536 11.94 -4.91 2.83
CA ASP A 536 12.30 -3.93 1.82
C ASP A 536 13.59 -4.28 1.08
N THR A 537 13.50 -4.30 -0.25
CA THR A 537 14.65 -4.62 -1.10
C THR A 537 15.72 -3.54 -1.03
N ARG A 538 16.97 -3.94 -1.27
CA ARG A 538 18.10 -3.03 -1.50
C ARG A 538 18.13 -2.55 -2.96
N ALA A 539 19.18 -1.82 -3.33
CA ALA A 539 19.42 -1.38 -4.69
C ALA A 539 19.51 -2.53 -5.72
N ASP A 540 19.88 -3.75 -5.30
CA ASP A 540 19.92 -4.94 -6.14
C ASP A 540 18.53 -5.53 -6.45
N ARG A 541 17.49 -5.09 -5.73
CA ARG A 541 16.09 -5.49 -5.89
C ARG A 541 15.85 -6.99 -5.71
N ILE A 542 16.70 -7.68 -4.95
CA ILE A 542 16.51 -9.09 -4.59
C ILE A 542 15.44 -9.20 -3.50
N SER A 543 14.47 -10.09 -3.68
CA SER A 543 13.43 -10.37 -2.68
C SER A 543 14.05 -10.77 -1.34
N ARG A 544 13.57 -10.19 -0.25
CA ARG A 544 13.91 -10.58 1.12
C ARG A 544 12.85 -11.47 1.77
N ASN A 545 11.76 -11.67 1.04
CA ASN A 545 10.67 -12.57 1.39
C ASN A 545 10.30 -13.43 0.16
N PRO A 546 11.25 -14.25 -0.37
CA PRO A 546 10.94 -15.09 -1.50
C PRO A 546 9.95 -16.19 -1.09
N VAL A 547 9.14 -16.65 -2.04
CA VAL A 547 8.29 -17.84 -1.82
C VAL A 547 9.16 -19.08 -1.56
N ASP A 548 8.70 -19.96 -0.65
CA ASP A 548 9.35 -21.24 -0.36
C ASP A 548 9.22 -22.19 -1.56
N GLU A 549 8.03 -22.18 -2.17
CA GLU A 549 7.71 -22.98 -3.35
C GLU A 549 7.24 -22.07 -4.50
N ARG A 550 8.04 -22.02 -5.58
CA ARG A 550 7.67 -21.32 -6.80
C ARG A 550 6.69 -22.19 -7.61
N ILE A 551 5.46 -21.73 -7.78
CA ILE A 551 4.47 -22.38 -8.62
C ILE A 551 4.93 -22.29 -10.08
N PRO A 552 5.03 -23.42 -10.83
CA PRO A 552 5.48 -23.40 -12.20
C PRO A 552 4.51 -22.67 -13.13
N LEU A 553 5.06 -21.89 -14.08
CA LEU A 553 4.32 -21.29 -15.17
C LEU A 553 4.79 -21.92 -16.49
N ASP A 554 4.37 -23.16 -16.73
CA ASP A 554 4.55 -23.83 -17.99
C ASP A 554 3.39 -23.52 -18.97
N TYR A 555 3.40 -24.17 -20.13
CA TYR A 555 2.36 -23.96 -21.15
C TYR A 555 0.96 -24.30 -20.66
N ASP A 556 0.82 -25.44 -19.96
CA ASP A 556 -0.49 -25.91 -19.48
C ASP A 556 -1.04 -24.98 -18.39
N ALA A 557 -0.18 -24.53 -17.47
CA ALA A 557 -0.50 -23.54 -16.46
C ALA A 557 -0.96 -22.21 -17.09
N ALA A 558 -0.22 -21.71 -18.08
CA ALA A 558 -0.60 -20.49 -18.79
C ALA A 558 -1.96 -20.62 -19.50
N MET A 559 -2.21 -21.76 -20.15
CA MET A 559 -3.52 -21.97 -20.80
C MET A 559 -4.67 -22.04 -19.80
N LYS A 560 -4.48 -22.68 -18.65
CA LYS A 560 -5.48 -22.67 -17.56
C LYS A 560 -5.77 -21.24 -17.07
N ILE A 561 -4.72 -20.47 -16.78
CA ILE A 561 -4.87 -19.12 -16.23
C ILE A 561 -5.51 -18.16 -17.26
N PHE A 562 -4.91 -18.06 -18.48
CA PHE A 562 -5.22 -16.98 -19.40
C PHE A 562 -6.35 -17.29 -20.39
N ARG A 563 -6.47 -18.55 -20.84
CA ARG A 563 -7.51 -18.99 -21.78
C ARG A 563 -8.73 -19.51 -21.02
N ASP A 564 -8.53 -20.47 -20.10
CA ASP A 564 -9.62 -21.19 -19.43
C ASP A 564 -10.15 -20.44 -18.20
N LYS A 565 -9.40 -19.39 -17.73
CA LYS A 565 -9.72 -18.53 -16.57
C LYS A 565 -9.87 -19.32 -15.27
N GLU A 566 -9.05 -20.35 -15.09
CA GLU A 566 -9.04 -21.22 -13.91
C GLU A 566 -8.04 -20.71 -12.86
N ASP A 567 -8.32 -20.91 -11.58
CA ASP A 567 -7.41 -20.57 -10.48
C ASP A 567 -6.37 -21.69 -10.29
N TYR A 568 -5.39 -21.72 -11.19
CA TYR A 568 -4.32 -22.72 -11.21
C TYR A 568 -3.47 -22.73 -9.92
N GLU A 569 -3.20 -21.56 -9.32
CA GLU A 569 -2.42 -21.49 -8.08
C GLU A 569 -3.18 -22.14 -6.91
N LEU A 570 -4.49 -21.94 -6.83
CA LEU A 570 -5.33 -22.56 -5.81
C LEU A 570 -5.41 -24.09 -6.00
N GLU A 571 -5.56 -24.57 -7.25
CA GLU A 571 -5.50 -26.00 -7.55
C GLU A 571 -4.17 -26.62 -7.14
N TRP A 572 -3.06 -25.92 -7.47
CA TRP A 572 -1.72 -26.35 -7.11
C TRP A 572 -1.56 -26.46 -5.59
N ALA A 573 -2.04 -25.47 -4.83
CA ALA A 573 -1.95 -25.44 -3.37
C ALA A 573 -2.71 -26.60 -2.72
N VAL A 574 -3.90 -26.92 -3.19
CA VAL A 574 -4.68 -28.10 -2.71
C VAL A 574 -3.92 -29.40 -3.00
N GLN A 575 -3.42 -29.58 -4.24
CA GLN A 575 -2.66 -30.77 -4.63
C GLN A 575 -1.35 -30.91 -3.82
N TYR A 576 -0.67 -29.80 -3.53
CA TYR A 576 0.54 -29.79 -2.71
C TYR A 576 0.25 -30.30 -1.29
N LEU A 577 -0.84 -29.81 -0.67
CA LEU A 577 -1.27 -30.24 0.68
C LEU A 577 -1.67 -31.70 0.70
N GLU A 578 -2.41 -32.20 -0.29
CA GLU A 578 -2.81 -33.61 -0.41
C GLU A 578 -1.62 -34.57 -0.56
N ASN A 579 -0.56 -34.12 -1.25
CA ASN A 579 0.63 -34.96 -1.48
C ASN A 579 1.69 -34.83 -0.37
N SER A 580 1.49 -33.99 0.62
CA SER A 580 2.43 -33.75 1.72
C SER A 580 2.18 -34.62 2.94
N ASP A 581 1.32 -35.66 2.84
CA ASP A 581 1.00 -36.65 3.91
C ASP A 581 2.05 -37.74 4.08
#